data_85cf03fd8c036cd1b55f18d3804b75ca
#
_entry.id   85cf03fd8c036cd1b55f18d3804b75ca
#
_cell.length_a   1.000
_cell.length_b   1.000
_cell.length_c   1.000
_cell.angle_alpha   90.00
_cell.angle_beta   90.00
_cell.angle_gamma   90.00
#
_symmetry.space_group_name_H-M   'P 1'
#
loop_
_entity.id
_entity.type
_entity.pdbx_description
1 polymer ?
#
loop_
_entity_poly.entity_id
_entity_poly.type
_entity_poly.pdbx_seq_one_letter_code
_entity_poly.pdbx_strand_id
1 'polypeptide(L)'
;MARAKGMLNLSGNLEVLAGAPLDARDAADAKADLTTAGTFDYPYEGMETYVKDQKKKYRYLGGDITDVNNWEDCSGTGGGSGSAELEVAVTANTTVGAIASGQTLTQGTTFTEFVQKLLISEVAPTIGFSISKSGNVAKGTSWTETLTLAVSNMGSAKKIKTIAWYEGSTLLQTDTIDSTTTGSWTYTMGTATTDSTTFKAIVTYTKSDDTDTSVTKTASISFYYNKFYGGVSDLNPSEDTVEALTSALATGKGGTYSFTVSAGRICYAYPKSLGALTSIKDGNGFSLFDSFTRTEQTYTQAGDSVVYYRYVLTDTTTVSGYSVTFA
;
A
#
# COMPACT_ATOMS: atom_id res chain seq x y z
N MET A 1 -7.63 -32.50 -78.06
CA MET A 1 -6.16 -32.58 -78.35
C MET A 1 -5.45 -32.57 -76.99
N ALA A 2 -4.78 -33.66 -76.61
CA ALA A 2 -3.98 -33.67 -75.40
C ALA A 2 -2.78 -32.76 -75.60
N ARG A 3 -2.69 -31.66 -74.82
CA ARG A 3 -1.48 -30.85 -74.77
C ARG A 3 -0.40 -31.69 -74.04
N ALA A 4 0.72 -31.93 -74.70
CA ALA A 4 1.88 -32.54 -74.09
C ALA A 4 2.36 -31.64 -72.99
N LYS A 5 2.64 -32.20 -71.81
CA LYS A 5 3.34 -31.54 -70.71
C LYS A 5 4.76 -31.23 -71.23
N GLY A 6 4.94 -30.01 -71.76
CA GLY A 6 6.26 -29.54 -72.16
C GLY A 6 6.90 -28.79 -70.98
N MET A 7 8.11 -29.16 -70.57
CA MET A 7 8.97 -28.29 -69.80
C MET A 7 9.43 -27.15 -70.69
N LEU A 8 9.12 -25.91 -70.30
CA LEU A 8 9.67 -24.72 -70.91
C LEU A 8 11.09 -24.52 -70.36
N ASN A 9 12.12 -24.93 -71.07
CA ASN A 9 13.50 -24.57 -70.71
C ASN A 9 13.80 -23.16 -71.25
N LEU A 10 13.82 -22.20 -70.32
CA LEU A 10 14.25 -20.84 -70.59
C LEU A 10 15.75 -20.73 -70.43
N SER A 11 16.50 -20.47 -71.49
CA SER A 11 17.97 -20.29 -71.51
C SER A 11 18.42 -18.85 -71.19
N GLY A 12 17.51 -18.00 -70.74
CA GLY A 12 17.76 -16.61 -70.40
C GLY A 12 16.80 -16.08 -69.34
N ASN A 13 17.05 -14.89 -68.83
CA ASN A 13 16.15 -14.21 -67.87
C ASN A 13 14.82 -13.90 -68.55
N LEU A 14 13.70 -14.27 -67.90
CA LEU A 14 12.36 -13.86 -68.31
C LEU A 14 12.14 -12.41 -67.84
N GLU A 15 12.06 -11.48 -68.78
CA GLU A 15 11.67 -10.10 -68.49
C GLU A 15 10.16 -9.97 -68.57
N VAL A 16 9.51 -9.61 -67.43
CA VAL A 16 8.08 -9.35 -67.39
C VAL A 16 7.85 -7.88 -67.73
N LEU A 17 7.44 -7.57 -68.95
CA LEU A 17 7.24 -6.21 -69.44
C LEU A 17 5.85 -5.61 -69.10
N ALA A 18 4.97 -6.39 -68.46
CA ALA A 18 3.64 -5.91 -68.05
C ALA A 18 3.49 -6.14 -66.52
N GLY A 19 2.92 -5.16 -65.83
CA GLY A 19 2.61 -5.24 -64.38
C GLY A 19 1.44 -6.15 -64.02
N ALA A 20 1.03 -7.06 -64.96
CA ALA A 20 -0.02 -8.05 -64.71
C ALA A 20 0.61 -9.38 -64.24
N PRO A 21 -0.07 -10.16 -63.39
CA PRO A 21 0.39 -11.49 -63.01
C PRO A 21 0.67 -12.38 -64.20
N LEU A 22 1.68 -13.25 -64.13
CA LEU A 22 2.03 -14.24 -65.16
C LEU A 22 0.91 -15.24 -65.42
N ASP A 23 0.02 -15.42 -64.46
CA ASP A 23 -1.13 -16.27 -64.50
C ASP A 23 -2.38 -15.48 -64.08
N ALA A 24 -3.39 -15.34 -64.98
CA ALA A 24 -4.63 -14.65 -64.68
C ALA A 24 -5.44 -15.25 -63.49
N ARG A 25 -5.04 -16.44 -63.04
CA ARG A 25 -5.60 -17.10 -61.86
C ARG A 25 -5.14 -16.49 -60.55
N ASP A 26 -4.11 -15.67 -60.58
CA ASP A 26 -3.53 -15.10 -59.33
C ASP A 26 -4.41 -13.99 -58.73
N ALA A 27 -5.39 -13.46 -59.46
CA ALA A 27 -6.31 -12.44 -58.95
C ALA A 27 -7.69 -12.53 -59.61
N ALA A 28 -8.73 -12.41 -58.78
CA ALA A 28 -10.13 -12.20 -59.23
C ALA A 28 -10.56 -10.76 -58.92
N ASP A 29 -11.39 -10.17 -59.75
CA ASP A 29 -11.85 -8.79 -59.54
C ASP A 29 -12.89 -8.71 -58.43
N ALA A 30 -13.80 -9.66 -58.34
CA ALA A 30 -14.83 -9.76 -57.31
C ALA A 30 -14.91 -11.16 -56.71
N LYS A 31 -15.44 -11.25 -55.46
CA LYS A 31 -15.67 -12.54 -54.79
C LYS A 31 -16.57 -13.49 -55.62
N ALA A 32 -17.54 -12.96 -56.34
CA ALA A 32 -18.43 -13.74 -57.20
C ALA A 32 -17.67 -14.47 -58.32
N ASP A 33 -16.53 -13.95 -58.76
CA ASP A 33 -15.72 -14.53 -59.81
C ASP A 33 -15.09 -15.87 -59.39
N LEU A 34 -14.91 -16.10 -58.05
CA LEU A 34 -14.39 -17.37 -57.55
C LEU A 34 -15.24 -18.57 -57.96
N THR A 35 -16.55 -18.36 -58.09
CA THR A 35 -17.53 -19.41 -58.39
C THR A 35 -18.12 -19.30 -59.81
N THR A 36 -17.61 -18.35 -60.63
CA THR A 36 -18.04 -18.18 -61.99
C THR A 36 -17.32 -19.18 -62.92
N ALA A 37 -18.08 -20.02 -63.60
CA ALA A 37 -17.52 -20.97 -64.51
C ALA A 37 -16.69 -20.31 -65.61
N GLY A 38 -15.46 -20.77 -65.79
CA GLY A 38 -14.53 -20.25 -66.80
C GLY A 38 -13.66 -19.09 -66.37
N THR A 39 -13.79 -18.60 -65.11
CA THR A 39 -12.86 -17.64 -64.52
C THR A 39 -11.45 -18.23 -64.38
N PHE A 40 -11.40 -19.53 -64.04
CA PHE A 40 -10.15 -20.27 -63.90
C PHE A 40 -10.11 -21.46 -64.85
N ASP A 41 -9.21 -21.43 -65.82
CA ASP A 41 -9.12 -22.46 -66.87
C ASP A 41 -8.67 -23.83 -66.33
N TYR A 42 -7.82 -23.85 -65.30
CA TYR A 42 -7.22 -25.09 -64.75
C TYR A 42 -7.08 -25.00 -63.22
N PRO A 43 -8.21 -25.01 -62.51
CA PRO A 43 -8.15 -24.94 -61.06
C PRO A 43 -7.51 -26.22 -60.46
N TYR A 44 -6.74 -26.08 -59.43
CA TYR A 44 -6.13 -27.20 -58.68
C TYR A 44 -6.27 -26.99 -57.19
N GLU A 45 -6.36 -28.05 -56.43
CA GLU A 45 -6.44 -27.99 -54.98
C GLU A 45 -5.21 -27.27 -54.42
N GLY A 46 -5.44 -26.32 -53.52
CA GLY A 46 -4.41 -25.46 -52.93
C GLY A 46 -4.09 -24.21 -53.78
N MET A 47 -4.75 -23.99 -54.94
CA MET A 47 -4.60 -22.76 -55.70
C MET A 47 -5.05 -21.56 -54.86
N GLU A 48 -4.20 -20.55 -54.69
CA GLU A 48 -4.54 -19.29 -54.03
C GLU A 48 -4.84 -18.21 -55.07
N THR A 49 -5.85 -17.38 -54.78
CA THR A 49 -6.19 -16.21 -55.60
C THR A 49 -6.48 -15.00 -54.71
N TYR A 50 -6.08 -13.81 -55.15
CA TYR A 50 -6.39 -12.57 -54.47
C TYR A 50 -7.68 -11.97 -55.04
N VAL A 51 -8.67 -11.74 -54.19
CA VAL A 51 -9.95 -11.13 -54.54
C VAL A 51 -9.88 -9.63 -54.27
N LYS A 52 -9.91 -8.81 -55.33
CA LYS A 52 -9.60 -7.37 -55.24
C LYS A 52 -10.66 -6.57 -54.52
N ASP A 53 -11.95 -6.86 -54.73
CA ASP A 53 -13.07 -6.19 -54.07
C ASP A 53 -13.09 -6.45 -52.56
N GLN A 54 -12.68 -7.65 -52.12
CA GLN A 54 -12.60 -8.06 -50.74
C GLN A 54 -11.26 -7.71 -50.08
N LYS A 55 -10.22 -7.43 -50.90
CA LYS A 55 -8.82 -7.32 -50.47
C LYS A 55 -8.34 -8.53 -49.67
N LYS A 56 -8.76 -9.73 -50.10
CA LYS A 56 -8.54 -10.99 -49.42
C LYS A 56 -7.97 -12.05 -50.31
N LYS A 57 -7.23 -13.03 -49.75
CA LYS A 57 -6.80 -14.23 -50.43
C LYS A 57 -7.77 -15.36 -50.11
N TYR A 58 -8.10 -16.14 -51.15
CA TYR A 58 -8.88 -17.36 -51.03
C TYR A 58 -8.09 -18.54 -51.58
N ARG A 59 -8.23 -19.72 -50.94
CA ARG A 59 -7.64 -20.97 -51.34
C ARG A 59 -8.75 -21.91 -51.86
N TYR A 60 -8.52 -22.52 -52.98
CA TYR A 60 -9.39 -23.57 -53.50
C TYR A 60 -9.07 -24.91 -52.82
N LEU A 61 -10.09 -25.53 -52.26
CA LEU A 61 -9.97 -26.78 -51.50
C LEU A 61 -10.16 -28.05 -52.37
N GLY A 62 -10.39 -27.86 -53.66
CA GLY A 62 -10.73 -28.94 -54.59
C GLY A 62 -12.26 -29.16 -54.70
N GLY A 63 -12.68 -30.05 -55.63
CA GLY A 63 -14.10 -30.32 -55.90
C GLY A 63 -14.68 -29.51 -57.04
N ASP A 64 -15.94 -29.08 -56.94
CA ASP A 64 -16.60 -28.21 -57.93
C ASP A 64 -16.19 -26.76 -57.67
N ILE A 65 -15.53 -26.13 -58.62
CA ILE A 65 -15.05 -24.75 -58.50
C ILE A 65 -16.18 -23.73 -58.37
N THR A 66 -17.36 -24.06 -58.84
CA THR A 66 -18.55 -23.18 -58.77
C THR A 66 -19.23 -23.24 -57.37
N ASP A 67 -18.80 -24.12 -56.49
CA ASP A 67 -19.29 -24.18 -55.12
C ASP A 67 -18.42 -23.28 -54.22
N VAL A 68 -19.06 -22.26 -53.60
CA VAL A 68 -18.40 -21.34 -52.70
C VAL A 68 -17.79 -22.02 -51.46
N ASN A 69 -18.33 -23.18 -51.05
CA ASN A 69 -17.81 -23.95 -49.92
C ASN A 69 -16.44 -24.60 -50.19
N ASN A 70 -16.06 -24.69 -51.44
CA ASN A 70 -14.76 -25.18 -51.89
C ASN A 70 -13.68 -24.08 -51.94
N TRP A 71 -14.02 -22.88 -51.43
CA TRP A 71 -13.09 -21.76 -51.29
C TRP A 71 -12.94 -21.32 -49.84
N GLU A 72 -11.75 -21.46 -49.32
CA GLU A 72 -11.39 -21.05 -47.95
C GLU A 72 -10.82 -19.62 -47.96
N ASP A 73 -11.33 -18.75 -47.06
CA ASP A 73 -10.74 -17.43 -46.83
C ASP A 73 -9.37 -17.61 -46.13
N CYS A 74 -8.29 -17.42 -46.87
CA CYS A 74 -6.92 -17.49 -46.35
C CYS A 74 -6.41 -16.16 -45.83
N SER A 75 -7.25 -15.14 -45.72
CA SER A 75 -6.93 -13.92 -44.99
C SER A 75 -6.85 -14.27 -43.51
N GLY A 76 -5.86 -15.07 -43.20
CA GLY A 76 -5.72 -15.75 -41.92
C GLY A 76 -5.95 -14.85 -40.71
N THR A 77 -6.41 -15.43 -39.69
CA THR A 77 -6.33 -14.98 -38.30
C THR A 77 -4.89 -14.60 -37.87
N GLY A 78 -3.99 -14.34 -38.79
CA GLY A 78 -2.58 -14.00 -38.57
C GLY A 78 -2.11 -12.82 -39.43
N GLY A 79 -2.63 -11.57 -39.21
CA GLY A 79 -2.05 -10.38 -39.83
C GLY A 79 -3.04 -9.27 -40.21
N GLY A 80 -4.23 -9.26 -39.68
CA GLY A 80 -5.14 -8.12 -39.76
C GLY A 80 -5.15 -7.33 -38.45
N SER A 81 -5.53 -6.09 -38.51
CA SER A 81 -5.74 -5.17 -37.36
C SER A 81 -6.81 -5.62 -36.35
N GLY A 82 -6.99 -6.91 -36.14
CA GLY A 82 -7.74 -7.46 -35.03
C GLY A 82 -6.82 -7.50 -33.83
N SER A 83 -7.19 -6.89 -32.69
CA SER A 83 -6.48 -7.07 -31.45
C SER A 83 -6.48 -8.57 -31.12
N ALA A 84 -5.28 -9.18 -31.06
CA ALA A 84 -5.17 -10.56 -30.61
C ALA A 84 -5.81 -10.65 -29.22
N GLU A 85 -6.71 -11.58 -29.04
CA GLU A 85 -7.43 -11.78 -27.78
C GLU A 85 -7.01 -13.12 -27.16
N LEU A 86 -7.17 -13.25 -25.85
CA LEU A 86 -6.97 -14.51 -25.17
C LEU A 86 -8.06 -15.51 -25.61
N GLU A 87 -7.67 -16.61 -26.19
CA GLU A 87 -8.59 -17.69 -26.60
C GLU A 87 -9.18 -18.44 -25.40
N VAL A 88 -8.48 -18.45 -24.28
CA VAL A 88 -8.91 -19.07 -23.02
C VAL A 88 -8.60 -18.13 -21.84
N ALA A 89 -9.36 -18.28 -20.77
CA ALA A 89 -9.06 -17.58 -19.52
C ALA A 89 -7.74 -18.08 -18.91
N VAL A 90 -6.88 -17.15 -18.48
CA VAL A 90 -5.58 -17.46 -17.86
C VAL A 90 -5.53 -16.88 -16.46
N THR A 91 -5.19 -17.71 -15.47
CA THR A 91 -5.02 -17.27 -14.07
C THR A 91 -3.54 -17.09 -13.76
N ALA A 92 -3.17 -15.93 -13.23
CA ALA A 92 -1.81 -15.65 -12.83
C ALA A 92 -1.43 -16.41 -11.55
N ASN A 93 -0.31 -17.13 -11.56
CA ASN A 93 0.20 -17.83 -10.35
C ASN A 93 1.01 -16.90 -9.45
N THR A 94 1.51 -15.78 -9.95
CA THR A 94 2.25 -14.78 -9.22
C THR A 94 1.81 -13.38 -9.66
N THR A 95 2.10 -12.36 -8.87
CA THR A 95 1.84 -10.97 -9.25
C THR A 95 2.84 -10.52 -10.30
N VAL A 96 2.38 -10.03 -11.45
CA VAL A 96 3.20 -9.48 -12.53
C VAL A 96 2.56 -8.18 -13.06
N GLY A 97 3.23 -7.06 -12.87
CA GLY A 97 2.67 -5.74 -13.16
C GLY A 97 1.40 -5.48 -12.33
N ALA A 98 0.33 -5.08 -12.98
CA ALA A 98 -0.98 -4.89 -12.35
C ALA A 98 -1.81 -6.19 -12.25
N ILE A 99 -1.28 -7.34 -12.71
CA ILE A 99 -1.97 -8.62 -12.63
C ILE A 99 -1.61 -9.27 -11.29
N ALA A 100 -2.55 -9.33 -10.38
CA ALA A 100 -2.35 -9.94 -9.06
C ALA A 100 -2.28 -11.48 -9.14
N SER A 101 -1.54 -12.10 -8.23
CA SER A 101 -1.58 -13.57 -8.06
C SER A 101 -3.03 -14.04 -7.79
N GLY A 102 -3.47 -15.06 -8.50
CA GLY A 102 -4.85 -15.57 -8.45
C GLY A 102 -5.85 -14.80 -9.33
N GLN A 103 -5.46 -13.67 -9.93
CA GLN A 103 -6.33 -12.95 -10.86
C GLN A 103 -6.46 -13.72 -12.18
N THR A 104 -7.71 -13.87 -12.65
CA THR A 104 -8.02 -14.49 -13.94
C THR A 104 -8.23 -13.40 -15.00
N LEU A 105 -7.46 -13.48 -16.08
CA LEU A 105 -7.72 -12.74 -17.32
C LEU A 105 -8.75 -13.53 -18.11
N THR A 106 -9.87 -12.90 -18.42
CA THR A 106 -10.99 -13.57 -19.12
C THR A 106 -10.65 -13.82 -20.58
N GLN A 107 -11.30 -14.83 -21.17
CA GLN A 107 -11.33 -15.01 -22.62
C GLN A 107 -11.83 -13.70 -23.29
N GLY A 108 -11.23 -13.32 -24.39
CA GLY A 108 -11.53 -12.05 -25.08
C GLY A 108 -10.74 -10.84 -24.56
N THR A 109 -9.88 -11.00 -23.52
CA THR A 109 -8.94 -9.93 -23.14
C THR A 109 -7.98 -9.68 -24.30
N THR A 110 -7.92 -8.44 -24.79
CA THR A 110 -7.06 -8.09 -25.91
C THR A 110 -5.58 -8.14 -25.52
N PHE A 111 -4.70 -8.43 -26.49
CA PHE A 111 -3.26 -8.39 -26.25
C PHE A 111 -2.78 -7.02 -25.76
N THR A 112 -3.39 -5.93 -26.25
CA THR A 112 -3.09 -4.57 -25.79
C THR A 112 -3.42 -4.39 -24.32
N GLU A 113 -4.60 -4.82 -23.85
CA GLU A 113 -4.97 -4.77 -22.43
C GLU A 113 -4.07 -5.65 -21.58
N PHE A 114 -3.70 -6.83 -22.06
CA PHE A 114 -2.74 -7.71 -21.38
C PHE A 114 -1.38 -7.05 -21.21
N VAL A 115 -0.81 -6.49 -22.28
CA VAL A 115 0.49 -5.79 -22.23
C VAL A 115 0.42 -4.56 -21.34
N GLN A 116 -0.66 -3.78 -21.41
CA GLN A 116 -0.85 -2.64 -20.51
C GLN A 116 -0.84 -3.07 -19.04
N LYS A 117 -1.55 -4.14 -18.70
CA LYS A 117 -1.55 -4.68 -17.32
C LYS A 117 -0.18 -5.20 -16.90
N LEU A 118 0.61 -5.78 -17.79
CA LEU A 118 1.98 -6.23 -17.50
C LEU A 118 2.95 -5.06 -17.26
N LEU A 119 2.78 -3.96 -17.99
CA LEU A 119 3.68 -2.80 -17.94
C LEU A 119 3.33 -1.83 -16.80
N ILE A 120 2.09 -1.85 -16.30
CA ILE A 120 1.68 -1.01 -15.18
C ILE A 120 2.19 -1.65 -13.88
N SER A 121 3.14 -0.98 -13.22
CA SER A 121 3.49 -1.30 -11.83
C SER A 121 2.44 -0.65 -10.92
N GLU A 122 1.71 -1.47 -10.16
CA GLU A 122 0.80 -0.94 -9.13
C GLU A 122 1.60 -0.25 -8.03
N VAL A 123 1.48 1.06 -7.98
CA VAL A 123 2.07 1.90 -6.93
C VAL A 123 0.94 2.40 -6.03
N ALA A 124 0.95 1.96 -4.79
CA ALA A 124 -0.03 2.42 -3.80
C ALA A 124 0.09 3.94 -3.56
N PRO A 125 -1.00 4.62 -3.22
CA PRO A 125 -0.95 6.04 -2.85
C PRO A 125 -0.07 6.24 -1.61
N THR A 126 0.68 7.34 -1.59
CA THR A 126 1.45 7.75 -0.41
C THR A 126 0.52 8.46 0.55
N ILE A 127 0.25 7.82 1.69
CA ILE A 127 -0.72 8.27 2.68
C ILE A 127 -0.01 8.53 4.00
N GLY A 128 -0.09 9.77 4.48
CA GLY A 128 0.25 10.20 5.83
C GLY A 128 -0.98 10.20 6.72
N PHE A 129 -0.81 9.84 7.99
CA PHE A 129 -1.85 9.94 9.02
C PHE A 129 -1.24 10.53 10.27
N SER A 130 -1.89 11.54 10.83
CA SER A 130 -1.47 12.20 12.06
C SER A 130 -2.69 12.54 12.92
N ILE A 131 -2.40 12.79 14.20
CA ILE A 131 -3.36 13.21 15.21
C ILE A 131 -2.87 14.52 15.81
N SER A 132 -3.80 15.38 16.28
CA SER A 132 -3.47 16.73 16.75
C SER A 132 -2.52 16.71 17.95
N LYS A 133 -2.58 15.65 18.78
CA LYS A 133 -1.66 15.42 19.89
C LYS A 133 -1.27 13.96 19.93
N SER A 134 0.00 13.65 19.75
CA SER A 134 0.53 12.29 19.70
C SER A 134 1.60 12.06 20.76
N GLY A 135 1.91 10.78 21.03
CA GLY A 135 2.99 10.37 21.91
C GLY A 135 2.57 10.25 23.38
N ASN A 136 3.46 10.65 24.29
CA ASN A 136 3.30 10.48 25.73
C ASN A 136 2.71 11.75 26.36
N VAL A 137 1.63 11.60 27.12
CA VAL A 137 0.87 12.71 27.71
C VAL A 137 0.68 12.44 29.21
N ALA A 138 0.66 13.51 30.00
CA ALA A 138 0.36 13.39 31.43
C ALA A 138 -1.10 12.95 31.66
N LYS A 139 -1.31 12.00 32.55
CA LYS A 139 -2.65 11.61 33.01
C LYS A 139 -3.39 12.85 33.57
N GLY A 140 -4.70 12.92 33.35
CA GLY A 140 -5.52 14.09 33.70
C GLY A 140 -5.55 15.20 32.64
N THR A 141 -4.70 15.13 31.60
CA THR A 141 -4.84 16.01 30.44
C THR A 141 -6.00 15.51 29.55
N SER A 142 -6.83 16.43 29.06
CA SER A 142 -7.89 16.11 28.10
C SER A 142 -7.96 17.13 26.99
N TRP A 143 -8.30 16.72 25.78
CA TRP A 143 -8.49 17.60 24.62
C TRP A 143 -9.37 16.91 23.58
N THR A 144 -9.97 17.71 22.68
CA THR A 144 -10.64 17.18 21.52
C THR A 144 -9.62 16.82 20.43
N GLU A 145 -9.56 15.54 20.07
CA GLU A 145 -8.59 15.05 19.08
C GLU A 145 -9.07 15.34 17.66
N THR A 146 -8.15 15.77 16.81
CA THR A 146 -8.38 15.89 15.36
C THR A 146 -7.46 14.92 14.64
N LEU A 147 -8.07 14.02 13.88
CA LEU A 147 -7.40 13.04 13.02
C LEU A 147 -7.22 13.66 11.64
N THR A 148 -6.02 13.60 11.10
CA THR A 148 -5.69 14.15 9.77
C THR A 148 -5.10 13.07 8.90
N LEU A 149 -5.67 12.90 7.71
CA LEU A 149 -5.15 12.02 6.67
C LEU A 149 -4.76 12.86 5.46
N ALA A 150 -3.54 12.67 4.95
CA ALA A 150 -3.04 13.38 3.77
C ALA A 150 -2.58 12.37 2.73
N VAL A 151 -3.07 12.50 1.50
CA VAL A 151 -2.57 11.79 0.33
C VAL A 151 -1.66 12.73 -0.44
N SER A 152 -0.35 12.49 -0.40
CA SER A 152 0.67 13.32 -1.04
C SER A 152 1.03 12.87 -2.45
N ASN A 153 0.73 11.62 -2.79
CA ASN A 153 0.91 11.06 -4.12
C ASN A 153 -0.16 9.98 -4.33
N MET A 154 -0.83 10.01 -5.48
CA MET A 154 -1.85 9.02 -5.84
C MET A 154 -1.23 7.67 -6.27
N GLY A 155 0.06 7.64 -6.63
CA GLY A 155 0.65 6.44 -7.23
C GLY A 155 -0.07 6.09 -8.52
N SER A 156 -0.53 4.84 -8.64
CA SER A 156 -1.38 4.37 -9.75
C SER A 156 -2.88 4.31 -9.37
N ALA A 157 -3.27 4.79 -8.18
CA ALA A 157 -4.66 4.83 -7.79
C ALA A 157 -5.47 5.81 -8.64
N LYS A 158 -6.64 5.36 -9.14
CA LYS A 158 -7.54 6.20 -9.93
C LYS A 158 -8.29 7.20 -9.07
N LYS A 159 -8.70 6.78 -7.87
CA LYS A 159 -9.38 7.66 -6.91
C LYS A 159 -9.30 7.14 -5.47
N ILE A 160 -9.37 8.05 -4.52
CA ILE A 160 -9.65 7.75 -3.10
C ILE A 160 -11.16 7.71 -2.94
N LYS A 161 -11.72 6.56 -2.51
CA LYS A 161 -13.17 6.37 -2.38
C LYS A 161 -13.70 6.80 -1.03
N THR A 162 -13.16 6.21 0.02
CA THR A 162 -13.67 6.43 1.39
C THR A 162 -12.54 6.49 2.39
N ILE A 163 -12.79 7.18 3.50
CA ILE A 163 -11.96 7.17 4.70
C ILE A 163 -12.85 6.78 5.87
N ALA A 164 -12.53 5.66 6.53
CA ALA A 164 -13.18 5.25 7.77
C ALA A 164 -12.27 5.56 8.96
N TRP A 165 -12.77 6.37 9.90
CA TRP A 165 -12.06 6.85 11.08
C TRP A 165 -12.42 6.00 12.29
N TYR A 166 -11.43 5.64 13.11
CA TYR A 166 -11.60 4.78 14.27
C TYR A 166 -10.87 5.29 15.50
N GLU A 167 -11.45 5.02 16.67
CA GLU A 167 -10.77 5.02 17.96
C GLU A 167 -10.73 3.57 18.49
N GLY A 168 -9.53 3.02 18.62
CA GLY A 168 -9.35 1.60 18.89
C GLY A 168 -9.99 0.71 17.82
N SER A 169 -11.02 -0.04 18.21
CA SER A 169 -11.85 -0.85 17.33
C SER A 169 -13.19 -0.19 16.95
N THR A 170 -13.53 0.92 17.58
CA THR A 170 -14.80 1.61 17.38
C THR A 170 -14.75 2.49 16.14
N LEU A 171 -15.66 2.27 15.20
CA LEU A 171 -15.84 3.14 14.04
C LEU A 171 -16.47 4.46 14.51
N LEU A 172 -15.83 5.58 14.21
CA LEU A 172 -16.32 6.93 14.53
C LEU A 172 -17.16 7.48 13.37
N GLN A 173 -16.61 7.43 12.16
CA GLN A 173 -17.25 7.95 10.94
C GLN A 173 -16.67 7.29 9.70
N THR A 174 -17.44 7.30 8.61
CA THR A 174 -16.96 7.00 7.27
C THR A 174 -17.31 8.16 6.34
N ASP A 175 -16.29 8.72 5.70
CA ASP A 175 -16.45 9.79 4.72
C ASP A 175 -16.35 9.20 3.31
N THR A 176 -17.29 9.61 2.45
CA THR A 176 -17.19 9.36 1.00
C THR A 176 -16.40 10.51 0.38
N ILE A 177 -15.26 10.19 -0.23
CA ILE A 177 -14.31 11.17 -0.75
C ILE A 177 -14.42 11.31 -2.27
N ASP A 178 -14.41 10.19 -3.00
CA ASP A 178 -14.43 10.11 -4.47
C ASP A 178 -13.46 11.08 -5.18
N SER A 179 -12.28 11.32 -4.58
CA SER A 179 -11.26 12.24 -5.12
C SER A 179 -10.29 11.52 -6.04
N THR A 180 -10.05 12.11 -7.22
CA THR A 180 -9.05 11.68 -8.20
C THR A 180 -7.70 12.38 -8.05
N THR A 181 -7.57 13.26 -7.06
CA THR A 181 -6.36 14.06 -6.79
C THR A 181 -5.87 13.88 -5.36
N THR A 182 -4.63 14.27 -5.13
CA THR A 182 -4.08 14.40 -3.77
C THR A 182 -4.91 15.38 -2.94
N GLY A 183 -4.92 15.20 -1.61
CA GLY A 183 -5.69 16.04 -0.72
C GLY A 183 -5.44 15.73 0.74
N SER A 184 -6.10 16.50 1.61
CA SER A 184 -6.07 16.29 3.05
C SER A 184 -7.49 16.35 3.61
N TRP A 185 -7.82 15.42 4.49
CA TRP A 185 -9.12 15.28 5.13
C TRP A 185 -8.93 15.17 6.63
N THR A 186 -9.86 15.74 7.38
CA THR A 186 -9.81 15.77 8.83
C THR A 186 -11.12 15.30 9.43
N TYR A 187 -11.01 14.60 10.56
CA TYR A 187 -12.12 14.28 11.43
C TYR A 187 -11.82 14.77 12.84
N THR A 188 -12.70 15.60 13.40
CA THR A 188 -12.58 16.07 14.78
C THR A 188 -13.57 15.31 15.65
N MET A 189 -13.07 14.70 16.73
CA MET A 189 -13.88 13.90 17.64
C MET A 189 -14.92 14.77 18.36
N GLY A 190 -16.08 14.20 18.66
CA GLY A 190 -17.11 14.87 19.46
C GLY A 190 -16.84 14.85 20.97
N THR A 191 -15.96 13.96 21.44
CA THR A 191 -15.60 13.79 22.85
C THR A 191 -14.12 14.00 23.07
N ALA A 192 -13.74 14.46 24.27
CA ALA A 192 -12.33 14.63 24.63
C ALA A 192 -11.64 13.28 24.85
N THR A 193 -10.40 13.19 24.40
CA THR A 193 -9.51 12.04 24.67
C THR A 193 -8.98 12.14 26.09
N THR A 194 -9.10 11.09 26.88
CA THR A 194 -8.71 11.05 28.30
C THR A 194 -7.84 9.84 28.67
N ASP A 195 -7.78 8.82 27.83
CA ASP A 195 -7.05 7.58 28.06
C ASP A 195 -6.19 7.17 26.88
N SER A 196 -5.22 6.26 27.16
CA SER A 196 -4.36 5.69 26.13
C SER A 196 -5.17 4.97 25.08
N THR A 197 -4.99 5.38 23.83
CA THR A 197 -5.74 4.81 22.71
C THR A 197 -4.94 4.85 21.42
N THR A 198 -5.37 4.04 20.44
CA THR A 198 -4.85 4.02 19.10
C THR A 198 -5.92 4.49 18.14
N PHE A 199 -5.64 5.55 17.42
CA PHE A 199 -6.47 6.00 16.32
C PHE A 199 -6.04 5.35 15.02
N LYS A 200 -6.99 5.06 14.13
CA LYS A 200 -6.67 4.54 12.81
C LYS A 200 -7.58 5.15 11.74
N ALA A 201 -7.05 5.25 10.53
CA ALA A 201 -7.83 5.54 9.34
C ALA A 201 -7.68 4.36 8.37
N ILE A 202 -8.80 3.85 7.85
CA ILE A 202 -8.84 2.88 6.76
C ILE A 202 -9.25 3.63 5.50
N VAL A 203 -8.31 3.70 4.55
CA VAL A 203 -8.49 4.39 3.27
C VAL A 203 -8.78 3.37 2.20
N THR A 204 -9.94 3.43 1.58
CA THR A 204 -10.29 2.61 0.42
C THR A 204 -10.04 3.43 -0.85
N TYR A 205 -9.34 2.86 -1.80
CA TYR A 205 -9.05 3.48 -3.08
C TYR A 205 -9.22 2.50 -4.24
N THR A 206 -9.54 3.02 -5.42
CA THR A 206 -9.66 2.26 -6.67
C THR A 206 -8.30 2.19 -7.34
N LYS A 207 -7.82 0.98 -7.61
CA LYS A 207 -6.57 0.73 -8.35
C LYS A 207 -6.72 1.03 -9.83
N SER A 208 -5.61 0.91 -10.58
CA SER A 208 -5.59 1.08 -12.04
C SER A 208 -6.47 0.08 -12.79
N ASP A 209 -6.70 -1.11 -12.21
CA ASP A 209 -7.52 -2.20 -12.76
C ASP A 209 -9.03 -2.10 -12.40
N ASP A 210 -9.46 -0.96 -11.86
CA ASP A 210 -10.83 -0.69 -11.38
C ASP A 210 -11.27 -1.53 -10.16
N THR A 211 -10.38 -2.29 -9.55
CA THR A 211 -10.67 -2.97 -8.28
C THR A 211 -10.39 -2.06 -7.10
N ASP A 212 -11.14 -2.24 -6.02
CA ASP A 212 -10.93 -1.50 -4.78
C ASP A 212 -9.99 -2.28 -3.85
N THR A 213 -9.18 -1.52 -3.15
CA THR A 213 -8.34 -2.03 -2.07
C THR A 213 -8.26 -1.01 -0.94
N SER A 214 -7.74 -1.41 0.20
CA SER A 214 -7.62 -0.50 1.34
C SER A 214 -6.26 -0.57 2.01
N VAL A 215 -5.89 0.53 2.65
CA VAL A 215 -4.71 0.65 3.50
C VAL A 215 -5.12 1.21 4.85
N THR A 216 -4.51 0.67 5.91
CA THR A 216 -4.72 1.14 7.29
C THR A 216 -3.52 1.95 7.73
N LYS A 217 -3.77 3.10 8.34
CA LYS A 217 -2.78 3.95 9.01
C LYS A 217 -3.17 4.12 10.47
N THR A 218 -2.19 4.17 11.37
CA THR A 218 -2.41 4.26 12.81
C THR A 218 -1.53 5.32 13.45
N ALA A 219 -2.04 5.93 14.53
CA ALA A 219 -1.30 6.79 15.44
C ALA A 219 -1.83 6.55 16.86
N SER A 220 -0.97 6.69 17.89
CA SER A 220 -1.33 6.35 19.26
C SER A 220 -0.99 7.48 20.22
N ILE A 221 -1.79 7.55 21.28
CA ILE A 221 -1.57 8.38 22.46
C ILE A 221 -1.40 7.44 23.65
N SER A 222 -0.45 7.75 24.50
CA SER A 222 -0.23 7.04 25.75
C SER A 222 -0.23 8.01 26.92
N PHE A 223 -1.07 7.75 27.92
CA PHE A 223 -1.14 8.55 29.12
C PHE A 223 -0.29 7.94 30.22
N TYR A 224 0.49 8.77 30.88
CA TYR A 224 1.39 8.39 31.96
C TYR A 224 1.15 9.24 33.20
N TYR A 225 1.26 8.63 34.38
CA TYR A 225 1.39 9.37 35.60
C TYR A 225 2.74 10.08 35.68
N ASN A 226 2.88 11.05 36.56
CA ASN A 226 4.15 11.74 36.78
C ASN A 226 5.06 10.92 37.69
N LYS A 227 6.34 11.09 37.58
CA LYS A 227 7.37 10.79 38.56
C LYS A 227 7.92 12.09 39.09
N PHE A 228 8.35 12.07 40.34
CA PHE A 228 8.75 13.26 41.07
C PHE A 228 10.18 13.11 41.60
N TYR A 229 10.95 14.19 41.56
CA TYR A 229 12.32 14.20 42.05
C TYR A 229 12.72 15.58 42.54
N GLY A 230 13.48 15.62 43.66
CA GLY A 230 13.92 16.87 44.27
C GLY A 230 14.42 16.71 45.71
N GLY A 231 14.52 17.82 46.41
CA GLY A 231 14.89 17.88 47.81
C GLY A 231 13.67 17.90 48.74
N VAL A 232 13.74 17.12 49.84
CA VAL A 232 12.72 17.12 50.91
C VAL A 232 13.39 17.25 52.26
N SER A 233 12.69 17.76 53.28
CA SER A 233 13.20 17.86 54.68
C SER A 233 13.12 16.52 55.40
N ASP A 234 12.02 15.79 55.20
CA ASP A 234 11.65 14.61 55.99
C ASP A 234 12.00 13.30 55.27
N LEU A 235 12.27 12.26 56.05
CA LEU A 235 12.45 10.90 55.56
C LEU A 235 11.13 10.32 55.05
N ASN A 236 10.01 10.79 55.60
CA ASN A 236 8.66 10.40 55.16
C ASN A 236 7.83 11.66 54.75
N PRO A 237 8.17 12.30 53.63
CA PRO A 237 7.46 13.49 53.18
C PRO A 237 5.99 13.17 52.84
N SER A 238 5.09 14.15 53.05
CA SER A 238 3.69 14.00 52.65
C SER A 238 3.52 13.91 51.13
N GLU A 239 2.35 13.49 50.68
CA GLU A 239 1.97 13.47 49.25
C GLU A 239 2.17 14.84 48.65
N ASP A 240 1.56 15.89 49.21
CA ASP A 240 1.66 17.26 48.69
C ASP A 240 3.12 17.75 48.58
N THR A 241 4.00 17.35 49.54
CA THR A 241 5.42 17.70 49.49
C THR A 241 6.11 17.04 48.31
N VAL A 242 5.80 15.78 48.00
CA VAL A 242 6.41 15.05 46.88
C VAL A 242 5.84 15.54 45.55
N GLU A 243 4.56 15.82 45.45
CA GLU A 243 3.93 16.32 44.24
C GLU A 243 4.37 17.74 43.87
N ALA A 244 4.80 18.53 44.85
CA ALA A 244 5.38 19.85 44.63
C ALA A 244 6.82 19.82 44.05
N LEU A 245 7.47 18.64 44.01
CA LEU A 245 8.81 18.47 43.42
C LEU A 245 8.78 18.60 41.91
N THR A 246 9.97 18.70 41.32
CA THR A 246 10.09 18.62 39.85
C THR A 246 9.49 17.31 39.36
N SER A 247 8.68 17.40 38.33
CA SER A 247 7.98 16.24 37.74
C SER A 247 8.39 15.96 36.31
N ALA A 248 8.27 14.71 35.91
CA ALA A 248 8.41 14.25 34.53
C ALA A 248 7.46 13.07 34.29
N LEU A 249 7.15 12.76 33.05
CA LEU A 249 6.32 11.60 32.73
C LEU A 249 7.02 10.30 33.12
N ALA A 250 6.30 9.43 33.80
CA ALA A 250 6.79 8.12 34.24
C ALA A 250 6.72 7.08 33.10
N THR A 251 7.39 7.34 31.99
CA THR A 251 7.51 6.38 30.86
C THR A 251 8.41 5.19 31.18
N GLY A 252 9.10 5.23 32.29
CA GLY A 252 9.96 4.17 32.84
C GLY A 252 10.36 4.49 34.28
N LYS A 253 10.79 3.48 35.03
CA LYS A 253 11.15 3.61 36.44
C LYS A 253 12.43 4.42 36.69
N GLY A 254 13.34 4.46 35.72
CA GLY A 254 14.68 5.04 35.88
C GLY A 254 14.83 6.43 35.26
N GLY A 255 16.04 6.95 35.39
CA GLY A 255 16.51 8.21 34.83
C GLY A 255 17.67 8.80 35.59
N THR A 256 18.39 9.75 34.98
CA THR A 256 19.45 10.52 35.58
C THR A 256 18.96 11.92 35.86
N TYR A 257 19.07 12.38 37.11
CA TYR A 257 18.57 13.67 37.55
C TYR A 257 19.65 14.42 38.32
N SER A 258 19.62 15.75 38.20
CA SER A 258 20.50 16.64 38.97
C SER A 258 19.74 17.20 40.17
N PHE A 259 20.35 17.13 41.33
CA PHE A 259 19.75 17.57 42.57
C PHE A 259 20.50 18.75 43.18
N THR A 260 19.73 19.75 43.64
CA THR A 260 20.22 20.81 44.52
C THR A 260 19.38 20.76 45.80
N VAL A 261 20.02 20.40 46.89
CA VAL A 261 19.39 20.21 48.20
C VAL A 261 20.23 20.92 49.25
N SER A 262 19.58 21.65 50.18
CA SER A 262 20.24 22.36 51.26
C SER A 262 19.71 21.83 52.59
N ALA A 263 20.58 21.15 53.38
CA ALA A 263 20.26 20.54 54.65
C ALA A 263 18.99 19.64 54.61
N GLY A 264 18.80 18.92 53.50
CA GLY A 264 17.63 18.08 53.25
C GLY A 264 18.01 16.70 52.74
N ARG A 265 17.09 16.01 52.10
CA ARG A 265 17.23 14.65 51.55
C ARG A 265 16.87 14.63 50.09
N ILE A 266 17.53 13.78 49.31
CA ILE A 266 17.15 13.51 47.90
C ILE A 266 15.92 12.59 47.95
N CYS A 267 14.87 12.98 47.23
CA CYS A 267 13.66 12.19 47.03
C CYS A 267 13.45 11.87 45.56
N TYR A 268 13.08 10.62 45.28
CA TYR A 268 12.62 10.15 43.99
C TYR A 268 11.39 9.27 44.18
N ALA A 269 10.30 9.60 43.47
CA ALA A 269 9.05 8.85 43.53
C ALA A 269 8.47 8.59 42.14
N TYR A 270 7.97 7.38 41.93
CA TYR A 270 7.36 6.99 40.64
C TYR A 270 6.33 5.86 40.84
N PRO A 271 5.38 5.64 39.88
CA PRO A 271 4.36 4.60 39.99
C PRO A 271 4.96 3.21 40.23
N LYS A 272 4.50 2.51 41.24
CA LYS A 272 4.92 1.15 41.61
C LYS A 272 4.73 0.14 40.47
N SER A 273 3.75 0.35 39.60
CA SER A 273 3.49 -0.50 38.42
C SER A 273 4.70 -0.66 37.49
N LEU A 274 5.67 0.24 37.55
CA LEU A 274 6.91 0.17 36.76
C LEU A 274 7.96 -0.77 37.37
N GLY A 275 7.70 -1.35 38.55
CA GLY A 275 8.62 -2.24 39.29
C GLY A 275 9.64 -1.49 40.13
N ALA A 276 10.30 -2.20 41.06
CA ALA A 276 11.31 -1.62 41.93
C ALA A 276 12.61 -1.29 41.20
N LEU A 277 13.35 -0.27 41.65
CA LEU A 277 14.72 -0.01 41.19
C LEU A 277 15.66 -1.17 41.56
N THR A 278 16.62 -1.40 40.71
CA THR A 278 17.69 -2.38 40.92
C THR A 278 19.03 -1.73 41.24
N SER A 279 19.18 -0.43 40.98
CA SER A 279 20.37 0.33 41.31
C SER A 279 20.08 1.82 41.49
N ILE A 280 20.83 2.48 42.37
CA ILE A 280 20.92 3.93 42.46
C ILE A 280 22.42 4.25 42.52
N LYS A 281 22.91 5.14 41.64
CA LYS A 281 24.32 5.49 41.53
C LYS A 281 24.51 6.99 41.47
N ASP A 282 25.63 7.48 42.01
CA ASP A 282 26.04 8.87 41.80
C ASP A 282 26.60 9.11 40.39
N GLY A 283 26.95 10.37 40.07
CA GLY A 283 27.53 10.78 38.79
C GLY A 283 28.89 10.14 38.46
N ASN A 284 29.58 9.54 39.45
CA ASN A 284 30.83 8.82 39.31
C ASN A 284 30.63 7.29 39.21
N GLY A 285 29.39 6.82 39.29
CA GLY A 285 29.03 5.41 39.18
C GLY A 285 29.07 4.63 40.52
N PHE A 286 29.34 5.29 41.66
CA PHE A 286 29.29 4.64 42.96
C PHE A 286 27.84 4.34 43.37
N SER A 287 27.66 3.16 44.02
CA SER A 287 26.34 2.73 44.48
C SER A 287 25.90 3.58 45.68
N LEU A 288 24.68 4.09 45.58
CA LEU A 288 23.95 4.78 46.66
C LEU A 288 22.72 3.96 47.10
N PHE A 289 22.52 2.75 46.57
CA PHE A 289 21.27 2.01 46.74
C PHE A 289 20.89 1.80 48.20
N ASP A 290 21.86 1.38 49.03
CA ASP A 290 21.67 1.13 50.46
C ASP A 290 21.54 2.42 51.28
N SER A 291 21.85 3.58 50.70
CA SER A 291 21.68 4.89 51.34
C SER A 291 20.27 5.45 51.20
N PHE A 292 19.41 4.80 50.41
CA PHE A 292 18.03 5.21 50.22
C PHE A 292 17.05 4.29 50.95
N THR A 293 16.13 4.89 51.70
CA THR A 293 14.97 4.20 52.23
C THR A 293 13.85 4.14 51.21
N ARG A 294 13.40 2.93 50.86
CA ARG A 294 12.23 2.73 49.99
C ARG A 294 10.96 2.55 50.83
N THR A 295 9.94 3.29 50.50
CA THR A 295 8.58 3.14 51.02
C THR A 295 7.56 3.05 49.91
N GLU A 296 6.38 2.54 50.23
CA GLU A 296 5.22 2.58 49.32
C GLU A 296 4.22 3.58 49.88
N GLN A 297 3.67 4.42 49.00
CA GLN A 297 2.66 5.38 49.36
C GLN A 297 1.66 5.56 48.22
N THR A 298 0.38 5.71 48.56
CA THR A 298 -0.66 6.02 47.61
C THR A 298 -0.73 7.52 47.39
N TYR A 299 -0.75 7.96 46.16
CA TYR A 299 -0.94 9.33 45.71
C TYR A 299 -2.21 9.44 44.87
N THR A 300 -2.85 10.61 44.88
CA THR A 300 -4.04 10.92 44.06
C THR A 300 -3.62 11.64 42.80
N GLN A 301 -3.31 10.90 41.74
CA GLN A 301 -2.87 11.46 40.46
C GLN A 301 -4.02 11.50 39.46
N ALA A 302 -4.41 12.70 39.00
CA ALA A 302 -5.48 12.90 38.05
C ALA A 302 -6.84 12.26 38.45
N GLY A 303 -7.09 12.16 39.75
CA GLY A 303 -8.30 11.52 40.30
C GLY A 303 -8.17 10.01 40.57
N ASP A 304 -7.07 9.39 40.15
CA ASP A 304 -6.82 7.97 40.38
C ASP A 304 -5.97 7.77 41.66
N SER A 305 -6.28 6.73 42.41
CA SER A 305 -5.44 6.28 43.54
C SER A 305 -4.31 5.41 43.02
N VAL A 306 -3.07 5.93 43.01
CA VAL A 306 -1.90 5.28 42.43
C VAL A 306 -0.85 5.01 43.50
N VAL A 307 -0.41 3.76 43.65
CA VAL A 307 0.68 3.41 44.55
C VAL A 307 2.02 3.75 43.91
N TYR A 308 2.86 4.47 44.67
CA TYR A 308 4.21 4.87 44.28
C TYR A 308 5.26 4.13 45.07
N TYR A 309 6.38 3.80 44.47
CA TYR A 309 7.64 3.64 45.17
C TYR A 309 8.25 5.00 45.41
N ARG A 310 8.60 5.29 46.67
CA ARG A 310 9.29 6.49 47.09
C ARG A 310 10.64 6.09 47.69
N TYR A 311 11.71 6.61 47.13
CA TYR A 311 13.09 6.45 47.58
C TYR A 311 13.56 7.77 48.13
N VAL A 312 13.93 7.79 49.43
CA VAL A 312 14.41 9.00 50.11
C VAL A 312 15.78 8.69 50.71
N LEU A 313 16.75 9.57 50.44
CA LEU A 313 18.09 9.47 51.02
C LEU A 313 17.99 9.47 52.55
N THR A 314 18.58 8.47 53.22
CA THR A 314 18.41 8.25 54.65
C THR A 314 19.03 9.40 55.48
N ASP A 315 20.17 9.92 55.04
CA ASP A 315 20.87 11.01 55.71
C ASP A 315 20.57 12.36 55.02
N THR A 316 20.62 13.43 55.80
CA THR A 316 20.54 14.79 55.26
C THR A 316 21.82 15.14 54.53
N THR A 317 21.69 15.90 53.46
CA THR A 317 22.82 16.31 52.65
C THR A 317 22.67 17.77 52.19
N THR A 318 23.78 18.37 51.83
CA THR A 318 23.81 19.66 51.14
C THR A 318 24.61 19.46 49.85
N VAL A 319 23.92 19.53 48.72
CA VAL A 319 24.51 19.30 47.39
C VAL A 319 23.96 20.30 46.40
N SER A 320 24.77 20.63 45.38
CA SER A 320 24.36 21.47 44.26
C SER A 320 24.80 20.85 42.94
N GLY A 321 23.86 20.67 42.02
CA GLY A 321 24.11 20.01 40.72
C GLY A 321 24.55 18.54 40.88
N TYR A 322 24.18 17.87 41.94
CA TYR A 322 24.57 16.46 42.21
C TYR A 322 23.76 15.50 41.35
N SER A 323 24.46 14.77 40.50
CA SER A 323 23.83 13.83 39.56
C SER A 323 23.60 12.47 40.21
N VAL A 324 22.36 11.96 40.12
CA VAL A 324 22.00 10.61 40.57
C VAL A 324 21.26 9.87 39.45
N THR A 325 21.68 8.64 39.20
CA THR A 325 21.04 7.73 38.24
C THR A 325 20.27 6.66 38.99
N PHE A 326 18.98 6.56 38.69
CA PHE A 326 18.06 5.54 39.19
C PHE A 326 17.80 4.52 38.05
N ALA A 327 17.84 3.19 38.32
CA ALA A 327 17.63 2.15 37.29
C ALA A 327 16.93 0.87 37.84
#